data_34c0ad0c23e1f879ddbae33e7fab3141
#
_entry.id   34c0ad0c23e1f879ddbae33e7fab3141
#
_cell.length_a   1.000
_cell.length_b   1.000
_cell.length_c   1.000
_cell.angle_alpha   90.00
_cell.angle_beta   90.00
_cell.angle_gamma   90.00
#
_symmetry.space_group_name_H-M   'P 1'
#
loop_
_entity.id
_entity.type
_entity.pdbx_description
1 polymer ?
#
loop_
_entity_poly.entity_id
_entity_poly.type
_entity_poly.pdbx_seq_one_letter_code
_entity_poly.pdbx_strand_id
1 'polypeptide(L)'
;MNPLNISTIIGCGLPEQEQLPLIRQAGFDGFFAADTNADSLKLCAGMARQLGLVFETVHAPFKETNHIWEPKEAGEEYLSSLKELVDVCSQIQLGKCIVHVTMGNIVPEVSQVGLDRFGQLCDYAKAREVCICFENLEPHPHLEAVMAYMDDSYHGFCWDIGHNICYTPQTDWMKKYGRRLKCLHLHDNKGVTQPGNIDYRDD
;
A
#
# COMPACT_ATOMS: atom_id res chain seq x y z
N MET A 1 -1.11 23.85 2.69
CA MET A 1 -2.11 23.12 1.87
C MET A 1 -1.59 21.69 1.80
N ASN A 2 -2.43 20.68 1.98
CA ASN A 2 -1.97 19.30 1.81
C ASN A 2 -1.76 19.02 0.33
N PRO A 3 -0.71 18.27 -0.06
CA PRO A 3 -0.45 17.96 -1.45
C PRO A 3 -1.59 17.11 -2.04
N LEU A 4 -1.98 17.40 -3.26
CA LEU A 4 -2.92 16.61 -4.04
C LEU A 4 -2.13 15.67 -4.94
N ASN A 5 -2.19 14.37 -4.66
CA ASN A 5 -1.45 13.34 -5.38
C ASN A 5 -2.42 12.44 -6.16
N ILE A 6 -1.93 11.82 -7.22
CA ILE A 6 -2.69 10.88 -8.05
C ILE A 6 -1.92 9.57 -8.25
N SER A 7 -2.64 8.46 -8.44
CA SER A 7 -2.02 7.18 -8.81
C SER A 7 -1.48 7.23 -10.24
N THR A 8 -0.32 6.65 -10.48
CA THR A 8 0.03 6.18 -11.82
C THR A 8 -0.86 5.00 -12.21
N ILE A 9 -1.01 4.75 -13.50
CA ILE A 9 -1.92 3.72 -14.02
C ILE A 9 -1.12 2.67 -14.79
N ILE A 10 -1.18 1.42 -14.33
CA ILE A 10 -0.63 0.28 -15.07
C ILE A 10 -1.57 -0.04 -16.24
N GLY A 11 -0.99 -0.25 -17.43
CA GLY A 11 -1.77 -0.69 -18.59
C GLY A 11 -2.48 0.42 -19.38
N CYS A 12 -2.26 1.68 -19.07
CA CYS A 12 -2.79 2.80 -19.87
C CYS A 12 -2.04 3.04 -21.21
N GLY A 13 -1.07 2.18 -21.54
CA GLY A 13 -0.26 2.30 -22.75
C GLY A 13 0.96 3.21 -22.62
N LEU A 14 1.16 3.84 -21.48
CA LEU A 14 2.34 4.64 -21.15
C LEU A 14 3.09 4.03 -19.96
N PRO A 15 4.43 3.91 -20.02
CA PRO A 15 5.23 3.63 -18.84
C PRO A 15 5.00 4.67 -17.73
N GLU A 16 5.11 4.26 -16.46
CA GLU A 16 4.78 5.18 -15.35
C GLU A 16 5.57 6.47 -15.38
N GLN A 17 6.86 6.42 -15.67
CA GLN A 17 7.69 7.62 -15.75
C GLN A 17 7.22 8.60 -16.84
N GLU A 18 6.59 8.13 -17.91
CA GLU A 18 6.05 8.99 -18.98
C GLU A 18 4.72 9.64 -18.61
N GLN A 19 4.05 9.15 -17.57
CA GLN A 19 2.84 9.75 -17.01
C GLN A 19 3.16 11.01 -16.18
N LEU A 20 4.34 11.09 -15.57
CA LEU A 20 4.69 12.15 -14.62
C LEU A 20 4.63 13.57 -15.20
N PRO A 21 5.09 13.84 -16.45
CA PRO A 21 4.90 15.16 -17.07
C PRO A 21 3.42 15.53 -17.21
N LEU A 22 2.55 14.56 -17.53
CA LEU A 22 1.10 14.77 -17.65
C LEU A 22 0.47 15.06 -16.30
N ILE A 23 0.86 14.33 -15.25
CA ILE A 23 0.45 14.56 -13.87
C ILE A 23 0.82 15.97 -13.43
N ARG A 24 2.04 16.40 -13.71
CA ARG A 24 2.49 17.77 -13.42
C ARG A 24 1.69 18.81 -14.19
N GLN A 25 1.44 18.59 -15.48
CA GLN A 25 0.66 19.49 -16.34
C GLN A 25 -0.80 19.61 -15.88
N ALA A 26 -1.37 18.52 -15.36
CA ALA A 26 -2.73 18.48 -14.80
C ALA A 26 -2.87 19.22 -13.46
N GLY A 27 -1.75 19.68 -12.88
CA GLY A 27 -1.76 20.49 -11.66
C GLY A 27 -1.68 19.70 -10.35
N PHE A 28 -1.36 18.40 -10.40
CA PHE A 28 -1.10 17.61 -9.20
C PHE A 28 0.25 17.98 -8.58
N ASP A 29 0.34 17.85 -7.27
CA ASP A 29 1.55 18.09 -6.49
C ASP A 29 2.48 16.87 -6.45
N GLY A 30 1.93 15.68 -6.65
CA GLY A 30 2.68 14.44 -6.58
C GLY A 30 1.91 13.23 -7.10
N PHE A 31 2.48 12.07 -6.84
CA PHE A 31 1.92 10.79 -7.27
C PHE A 31 2.29 9.66 -6.32
N PHE A 32 1.60 8.55 -6.46
CA PHE A 32 2.01 7.25 -5.92
C PHE A 32 2.07 6.21 -7.04
N ALA A 33 3.06 5.31 -6.93
CA ALA A 33 3.32 4.30 -7.96
C ALA A 33 2.55 3.00 -7.68
N ALA A 34 1.98 2.44 -8.74
CA ALA A 34 1.34 1.14 -8.73
C ALA A 34 2.29 0.00 -9.20
N ASP A 35 3.33 0.34 -10.00
CA ASP A 35 4.37 -0.61 -10.41
C ASP A 35 5.43 -0.77 -9.31
N THR A 36 5.94 -1.99 -9.14
CA THR A 36 6.99 -2.34 -8.18
C THR A 36 8.33 -2.68 -8.82
N ASN A 37 8.45 -2.51 -10.14
CA ASN A 37 9.70 -2.74 -10.84
C ASN A 37 10.77 -1.74 -10.39
N ALA A 38 11.89 -2.24 -9.90
CA ALA A 38 12.96 -1.42 -9.31
C ALA A 38 13.51 -0.35 -10.26
N ASP A 39 13.67 -0.66 -11.54
CA ASP A 39 14.20 0.29 -12.53
C ASP A 39 13.16 1.36 -12.87
N SER A 40 11.88 0.97 -12.99
CA SER A 40 10.75 1.90 -13.16
C SER A 40 10.68 2.88 -11.99
N LEU A 41 10.73 2.38 -10.74
CA LEU A 41 10.69 3.23 -9.54
C LEU A 41 11.87 4.22 -9.47
N LYS A 42 13.07 3.78 -9.84
CA LYS A 42 14.26 4.66 -9.91
C LYS A 42 14.10 5.76 -10.97
N LEU A 43 13.57 5.41 -12.14
CA LEU A 43 13.27 6.38 -13.20
C LEU A 43 12.21 7.37 -12.74
N CYS A 44 11.12 6.90 -12.14
CA CYS A 44 10.07 7.75 -11.58
C CYS A 44 10.63 8.71 -10.52
N ALA A 45 11.46 8.22 -9.59
CA ALA A 45 12.08 9.06 -8.57
C ALA A 45 13.00 10.15 -9.16
N GLY A 46 13.77 9.79 -10.21
CA GLY A 46 14.62 10.74 -10.94
C GLY A 46 13.79 11.83 -11.62
N MET A 47 12.75 11.45 -12.33
CA MET A 47 11.87 12.37 -13.05
C MET A 47 11.03 13.23 -12.11
N ALA A 48 10.53 12.66 -11.00
CA ALA A 48 9.80 13.39 -9.97
C ALA A 48 10.61 14.59 -9.44
N ARG A 49 11.90 14.37 -9.12
CA ARG A 49 12.81 15.44 -8.68
C ARG A 49 12.97 16.54 -9.74
N GLN A 50 13.08 16.17 -11.02
CA GLN A 50 13.20 17.13 -12.11
C GLN A 50 11.93 17.98 -12.32
N LEU A 51 10.76 17.36 -12.15
CA LEU A 51 9.46 18.00 -12.33
C LEU A 51 8.95 18.73 -11.07
N GLY A 52 9.62 18.57 -9.93
CA GLY A 52 9.15 19.09 -8.65
C GLY A 52 7.87 18.41 -8.17
N LEU A 53 7.70 17.12 -8.48
CA LEU A 53 6.61 16.30 -7.98
C LEU A 53 7.03 15.56 -6.71
N VAL A 54 6.10 15.40 -5.79
CA VAL A 54 6.25 14.52 -4.62
C VAL A 54 6.00 13.08 -5.05
N PHE A 55 6.99 12.19 -4.86
CA PHE A 55 6.76 10.76 -4.91
C PHE A 55 6.36 10.31 -3.50
N GLU A 56 5.08 10.05 -3.28
CA GLU A 56 4.56 9.87 -1.93
C GLU A 56 4.68 8.44 -1.41
N THR A 57 4.20 7.47 -2.17
CA THR A 57 4.17 6.05 -1.79
C THR A 57 4.33 5.15 -3.00
N VAL A 58 4.71 3.90 -2.75
CA VAL A 58 4.55 2.79 -3.68
C VAL A 58 3.61 1.76 -3.06
N HIS A 59 2.80 1.12 -3.89
CA HIS A 59 1.94 0.03 -3.48
C HIS A 59 2.68 -1.30 -3.65
N ALA A 60 2.85 -2.06 -2.57
CA ALA A 60 3.48 -3.38 -2.63
C ALA A 60 2.64 -4.37 -3.46
N PRO A 61 3.26 -5.40 -4.07
CA PRO A 61 2.52 -6.45 -4.74
C PRO A 61 1.62 -7.18 -3.75
N PHE A 62 0.36 -7.45 -4.13
CA PHE A 62 -0.64 -7.96 -3.20
C PHE A 62 -1.24 -9.33 -3.58
N LYS A 63 -0.99 -9.82 -4.78
CA LYS A 63 -1.57 -11.10 -5.25
C LYS A 63 -1.21 -12.29 -4.35
N GLU A 64 0.01 -12.29 -3.84
CA GLU A 64 0.55 -13.38 -3.03
C GLU A 64 0.48 -13.11 -1.52
N THR A 65 -0.20 -12.03 -1.10
CA THR A 65 -0.16 -11.55 0.28
C THR A 65 -0.69 -12.57 1.29
N ASN A 66 -1.65 -13.43 0.90
CA ASN A 66 -2.21 -14.44 1.78
C ASN A 66 -1.19 -15.51 2.21
N HIS A 67 -0.14 -15.74 1.42
CA HIS A 67 0.92 -16.69 1.77
C HIS A 67 1.69 -16.31 3.03
N ILE A 68 1.73 -15.02 3.39
CA ILE A 68 2.43 -14.55 4.59
C ILE A 68 1.91 -15.20 5.87
N TRP A 69 0.63 -15.61 5.88
CA TRP A 69 -0.04 -16.21 7.02
C TRP A 69 0.18 -17.72 7.16
N GLU A 70 0.72 -18.37 6.12
CA GLU A 70 0.90 -19.83 6.09
C GLU A 70 2.34 -20.22 6.43
N PRO A 71 2.57 -21.31 7.19
CA PRO A 71 3.91 -21.79 7.52
C PRO A 71 4.53 -22.57 6.35
N LYS A 72 4.60 -21.92 5.18
CA LYS A 72 5.09 -22.47 3.92
C LYS A 72 6.18 -21.57 3.34
N GLU A 73 6.99 -22.12 2.44
CA GLU A 73 8.06 -21.41 1.74
C GLU A 73 7.55 -20.19 0.97
N ALA A 74 6.40 -20.29 0.31
CA ALA A 74 5.77 -19.16 -0.40
C ALA A 74 5.55 -17.92 0.49
N GLY A 75 5.35 -18.10 1.80
CA GLY A 75 5.26 -16.98 2.74
C GLY A 75 6.61 -16.30 3.01
N GLU A 76 7.71 -17.06 3.02
CA GLU A 76 9.07 -16.50 3.12
C GLU A 76 9.46 -15.78 1.82
N GLU A 77 9.10 -16.36 0.67
CA GLU A 77 9.34 -15.75 -0.64
C GLU A 77 8.60 -14.41 -0.75
N TYR A 78 7.33 -14.37 -0.34
CA TYR A 78 6.57 -13.12 -0.31
C TYR A 78 7.18 -12.07 0.65
N LEU A 79 7.57 -12.48 1.86
CA LEU A 79 8.28 -11.60 2.80
C LEU A 79 9.58 -11.06 2.19
N SER A 80 10.34 -11.93 1.48
CA SER A 80 11.56 -11.51 0.79
C SER A 80 11.29 -10.45 -0.27
N SER A 81 10.26 -10.64 -1.09
CA SER A 81 9.86 -9.67 -2.12
C SER A 81 9.46 -8.30 -1.52
N LEU A 82 8.79 -8.29 -0.38
CA LEU A 82 8.48 -7.05 0.35
C LEU A 82 9.74 -6.37 0.87
N LYS A 83 10.72 -7.12 1.39
CA LYS A 83 12.01 -6.58 1.84
C LYS A 83 12.82 -6.00 0.68
N GLU A 84 12.81 -6.65 -0.48
CA GLU A 84 13.45 -6.13 -1.71
C GLU A 84 12.82 -4.80 -2.14
N LEU A 85 11.49 -4.68 -2.09
CA LEU A 85 10.81 -3.41 -2.37
C LEU A 85 11.20 -2.32 -1.35
N VAL A 86 11.31 -2.68 -0.08
CA VAL A 86 11.78 -1.75 0.97
C VAL A 86 13.21 -1.26 0.67
N ASP A 87 14.10 -2.13 0.19
CA ASP A 87 15.46 -1.73 -0.22
C ASP A 87 15.42 -0.74 -1.38
N VAL A 88 14.55 -0.95 -2.37
CA VAL A 88 14.36 0.01 -3.47
C VAL A 88 13.82 1.33 -2.94
N CYS A 89 12.81 1.31 -2.07
CA CYS A 89 12.27 2.53 -1.43
C CYS A 89 13.36 3.33 -0.73
N SER A 90 14.18 2.66 0.07
CA SER A 90 15.30 3.30 0.77
C SER A 90 16.32 3.91 -0.19
N GLN A 91 16.70 3.19 -1.26
CA GLN A 91 17.63 3.69 -2.28
C GLN A 91 17.15 4.95 -2.98
N ILE A 92 15.85 5.06 -3.26
CA ILE A 92 15.26 6.22 -3.91
C ILE A 92 14.77 7.30 -2.94
N GLN A 93 14.96 7.09 -1.65
CA GLN A 93 14.50 7.96 -0.55
C GLN A 93 12.98 8.11 -0.49
N LEU A 94 12.26 7.03 -0.79
CA LEU A 94 10.81 6.93 -0.67
C LEU A 94 10.45 6.43 0.73
N GLY A 95 9.94 7.31 1.58
CA GLY A 95 9.74 7.05 3.00
C GLY A 95 8.50 6.23 3.35
N LYS A 96 7.65 5.82 2.39
CA LYS A 96 6.40 5.08 2.67
C LYS A 96 6.12 4.00 1.64
N CYS A 97 5.67 2.83 2.11
CA CYS A 97 5.22 1.70 1.29
C CYS A 97 3.87 1.21 1.79
N ILE A 98 2.89 1.08 0.89
CA ILE A 98 1.55 0.55 1.20
C ILE A 98 1.58 -0.97 1.12
N VAL A 99 1.02 -1.64 2.12
CA VAL A 99 1.01 -3.10 2.19
C VAL A 99 -0.38 -3.59 2.55
N HIS A 100 -0.92 -4.50 1.74
CA HIS A 100 -2.09 -5.27 2.09
C HIS A 100 -1.74 -6.35 3.13
N VAL A 101 -2.63 -6.60 4.05
CA VAL A 101 -2.46 -7.70 5.03
C VAL A 101 -3.13 -9.00 4.59
N THR A 102 -4.12 -8.89 3.71
CA THR A 102 -4.84 -10.01 3.07
C THR A 102 -5.28 -9.61 1.68
N MET A 103 -5.83 -10.54 0.91
CA MET A 103 -6.47 -10.29 -0.37
C MET A 103 -7.62 -11.28 -0.60
N GLY A 104 -8.81 -10.72 -0.92
CA GLY A 104 -9.98 -11.48 -1.34
C GLY A 104 -10.82 -12.04 -0.20
N ASN A 105 -11.90 -12.74 -0.57
CA ASN A 105 -12.91 -13.21 0.39
C ASN A 105 -12.53 -14.50 1.12
N ILE A 106 -11.56 -15.24 0.61
CA ILE A 106 -11.08 -16.50 1.20
C ILE A 106 -9.63 -16.28 1.59
N VAL A 107 -9.39 -16.14 2.88
CA VAL A 107 -8.07 -15.88 3.44
C VAL A 107 -7.70 -16.92 4.49
N PRO A 108 -6.40 -17.22 4.71
CA PRO A 108 -5.97 -18.03 5.84
C PRO A 108 -6.39 -17.41 7.18
N GLU A 109 -6.40 -18.20 8.24
CA GLU A 109 -6.60 -17.68 9.60
C GLU A 109 -5.43 -16.77 10.02
N VAL A 110 -5.71 -15.84 10.94
CA VAL A 110 -4.65 -15.07 11.61
C VAL A 110 -3.72 -16.04 12.33
N SER A 111 -2.44 -16.03 12.00
CA SER A 111 -1.45 -16.95 12.54
C SER A 111 -0.27 -16.18 13.17
N GLN A 112 0.37 -16.82 14.16
CA GLN A 112 1.58 -16.24 14.75
C GLN A 112 2.70 -16.09 13.73
N VAL A 113 2.83 -17.03 12.78
CA VAL A 113 3.80 -16.96 11.69
C VAL A 113 3.60 -15.70 10.86
N GLY A 114 2.35 -15.36 10.51
CA GLY A 114 2.05 -14.15 9.77
C GLY A 114 2.38 -12.87 10.56
N LEU A 115 2.00 -12.84 11.84
CA LEU A 115 2.33 -11.72 12.72
C LEU A 115 3.84 -11.52 12.85
N ASP A 116 4.60 -12.61 13.05
CA ASP A 116 6.06 -12.55 13.16
C ASP A 116 6.72 -12.06 11.85
N ARG A 117 6.19 -12.46 10.68
CA ARG A 117 6.67 -11.99 9.38
C ARG A 117 6.39 -10.52 9.16
N PHE A 118 5.20 -10.02 9.52
CA PHE A 118 4.94 -8.58 9.49
C PHE A 118 5.82 -7.82 10.47
N GLY A 119 6.09 -8.38 11.66
CA GLY A 119 7.06 -7.83 12.60
C GLY A 119 8.45 -7.70 11.98
N GLN A 120 8.95 -8.78 11.37
CA GLN A 120 10.25 -8.76 10.67
C GLN A 120 10.28 -7.74 9.52
N LEU A 121 9.19 -7.61 8.74
CA LEU A 121 9.10 -6.59 7.68
C LEU A 121 9.19 -5.18 8.27
N CYS A 122 8.48 -4.92 9.34
CA CYS A 122 8.47 -3.61 9.99
C CYS A 122 9.84 -3.24 10.56
N ASP A 123 10.49 -4.16 11.28
CA ASP A 123 11.84 -3.92 11.81
C ASP A 123 12.84 -3.67 10.67
N TYR A 124 12.74 -4.44 9.59
CA TYR A 124 13.57 -4.29 8.40
C TYR A 124 13.37 -2.94 7.72
N ALA A 125 12.12 -2.51 7.57
CA ALA A 125 11.74 -1.26 6.94
C ALA A 125 12.16 -0.05 7.79
N LYS A 126 11.95 -0.12 9.11
CA LYS A 126 12.34 0.93 10.04
C LYS A 126 13.84 1.19 10.04
N ALA A 127 14.67 0.13 9.98
CA ALA A 127 16.11 0.24 9.87
C ALA A 127 16.58 0.90 8.55
N ARG A 128 15.68 1.04 7.56
CA ARG A 128 15.90 1.64 6.25
C ARG A 128 15.14 2.95 6.04
N GLU A 129 14.57 3.47 7.11
CA GLU A 129 13.79 4.71 7.11
C GLU A 129 12.54 4.66 6.22
N VAL A 130 11.97 3.45 6.03
CA VAL A 130 10.72 3.23 5.29
C VAL A 130 9.59 2.89 6.26
N CYS A 131 8.51 3.66 6.22
CA CYS A 131 7.29 3.41 6.97
C CYS A 131 6.39 2.46 6.20
N ILE A 132 6.02 1.33 6.79
CA ILE A 132 4.98 0.45 6.27
C ILE A 132 3.62 1.02 6.66
N CYS A 133 2.73 1.17 5.68
CA CYS A 133 1.37 1.66 5.86
C CYS A 133 0.41 0.52 5.50
N PHE A 134 -0.26 -0.04 6.50
CA PHE A 134 -1.22 -1.12 6.31
C PHE A 134 -2.57 -0.58 5.88
N GLU A 135 -3.10 -1.12 4.77
CA GLU A 135 -4.33 -0.65 4.17
C GLU A 135 -5.55 -1.46 4.61
N ASN A 136 -6.69 -0.79 4.82
CA ASN A 136 -7.97 -1.46 5.06
C ASN A 136 -8.55 -2.01 3.76
N LEU A 137 -9.02 -3.24 3.85
CA LEU A 137 -9.61 -4.03 2.75
C LEU A 137 -10.90 -4.71 3.23
N GLU A 138 -11.10 -5.97 2.82
CA GLU A 138 -12.23 -6.80 3.21
C GLU A 138 -12.33 -6.94 4.74
N PRO A 139 -13.52 -7.31 5.28
CA PRO A 139 -13.79 -7.32 6.71
C PRO A 139 -13.16 -8.52 7.44
N HIS A 140 -11.85 -8.68 7.30
CA HIS A 140 -11.07 -9.71 7.97
C HIS A 140 -10.38 -9.17 9.24
N PRO A 141 -10.15 -9.98 10.26
CA PRO A 141 -9.52 -9.54 11.52
C PRO A 141 -8.03 -9.24 11.40
N HIS A 142 -7.43 -9.48 10.24
CA HIS A 142 -5.99 -9.46 10.00
C HIS A 142 -5.37 -8.06 10.19
N LEU A 143 -6.02 -7.02 9.66
CA LEU A 143 -5.53 -5.65 9.83
C LEU A 143 -5.49 -5.26 11.31
N GLU A 144 -6.56 -5.59 12.05
CA GLU A 144 -6.61 -5.30 13.48
C GLU A 144 -5.55 -6.09 14.26
N ALA A 145 -5.32 -7.35 13.88
CA ALA A 145 -4.30 -8.19 14.49
C ALA A 145 -2.88 -7.64 14.24
N VAL A 146 -2.57 -7.28 12.99
CA VAL A 146 -1.27 -6.68 12.66
C VAL A 146 -1.07 -5.34 13.35
N MET A 147 -2.09 -4.46 13.33
CA MET A 147 -2.02 -3.15 13.97
C MET A 147 -1.86 -3.23 15.49
N ALA A 148 -2.43 -4.26 16.11
CA ALA A 148 -2.26 -4.53 17.55
C ALA A 148 -0.87 -5.12 17.85
N TYR A 149 -0.39 -6.04 17.00
CA TYR A 149 0.93 -6.66 17.13
C TYR A 149 2.05 -5.64 16.96
N MET A 150 1.89 -4.72 16.00
CA MET A 150 2.82 -3.64 15.70
C MET A 150 2.46 -2.36 16.47
N ASP A 151 2.45 -2.43 17.80
CA ASP A 151 2.11 -1.29 18.67
C ASP A 151 3.26 -0.27 18.73
N ASP A 152 3.56 0.35 17.58
CA ASP A 152 4.50 1.44 17.46
C ASP A 152 3.89 2.64 16.72
N SER A 153 4.56 3.79 16.76
CA SER A 153 4.14 5.02 16.08
C SER A 153 4.84 5.23 14.74
N TYR A 154 5.84 4.41 14.41
CA TYR A 154 6.61 4.55 13.17
C TYR A 154 5.82 4.03 11.97
N HIS A 155 5.37 2.78 12.04
CA HIS A 155 4.48 2.17 11.06
C HIS A 155 3.04 2.60 11.30
N GLY A 156 2.21 2.52 10.27
CA GLY A 156 0.86 3.07 10.44
C GLY A 156 -0.18 2.55 9.48
N PHE A 157 -1.18 3.37 9.34
CA PHE A 157 -2.42 3.06 8.66
C PHE A 157 -2.52 3.84 7.34
N CYS A 158 -2.87 3.16 6.27
CA CYS A 158 -3.38 3.74 5.04
C CYS A 158 -4.91 3.59 5.04
N TRP A 159 -5.63 4.70 5.07
CA TRP A 159 -7.07 4.65 4.98
C TRP A 159 -7.50 4.74 3.52
N ASP A 160 -7.93 3.63 2.96
CA ASP A 160 -8.65 3.61 1.70
C ASP A 160 -10.14 3.81 1.97
N ILE A 161 -10.64 4.96 1.54
CA ILE A 161 -12.04 5.38 1.76
C ILE A 161 -12.99 4.58 0.88
N GLY A 162 -12.59 4.25 -0.34
CA GLY A 162 -13.39 3.44 -1.24
C GLY A 162 -13.56 2.01 -0.73
N HIS A 163 -12.48 1.38 -0.25
CA HIS A 163 -12.56 0.08 0.41
C HIS A 163 -13.43 0.13 1.67
N ASN A 164 -13.33 1.19 2.46
CA ASN A 164 -14.18 1.34 3.64
C ASN A 164 -15.67 1.37 3.26
N ILE A 165 -16.04 2.14 2.24
CA ILE A 165 -17.43 2.22 1.77
C ILE A 165 -17.91 0.88 1.23
N CYS A 166 -17.08 0.16 0.47
CA CYS A 166 -17.43 -1.13 -0.12
C CYS A 166 -17.52 -2.27 0.88
N TYR A 167 -16.51 -2.39 1.76
CA TYR A 167 -16.30 -3.61 2.53
C TYR A 167 -16.63 -3.46 4.01
N THR A 168 -16.38 -2.28 4.57
CA THR A 168 -16.48 -2.04 6.02
C THR A 168 -17.20 -0.74 6.36
N PRO A 169 -18.39 -0.43 5.75
CA PRO A 169 -19.05 0.87 5.91
C PRO A 169 -19.46 1.18 7.36
N GLN A 170 -19.55 0.16 8.21
CA GLN A 170 -19.89 0.33 9.63
C GLN A 170 -18.66 0.53 10.52
N THR A 171 -17.44 0.47 9.97
CA THR A 171 -16.20 0.59 10.73
C THR A 171 -15.71 2.04 10.67
N ASP A 172 -15.60 2.67 11.81
CA ASP A 172 -14.95 3.97 11.96
C ASP A 172 -13.43 3.77 12.12
N TRP A 173 -12.74 3.63 10.99
CA TRP A 173 -11.30 3.45 10.96
C TRP A 173 -10.53 4.64 11.53
N MET A 174 -11.06 5.85 11.39
CA MET A 174 -10.41 7.05 11.95
C MET A 174 -10.46 7.07 13.47
N LYS A 175 -11.54 6.59 14.07
CA LYS A 175 -11.62 6.41 15.52
C LYS A 175 -10.63 5.34 16.00
N LYS A 176 -10.48 4.23 15.23
CA LYS A 176 -9.56 3.13 15.58
C LYS A 176 -8.10 3.53 15.39
N TYR A 177 -7.73 4.05 14.21
CA TYR A 177 -6.33 4.20 13.80
C TYR A 177 -5.94 5.61 13.33
N GLY A 178 -6.78 6.62 13.47
CA GLY A 178 -6.50 7.97 13.01
C GLY A 178 -5.21 8.59 13.59
N ARG A 179 -4.81 8.18 14.80
CA ARG A 179 -3.51 8.59 15.38
C ARG A 179 -2.30 7.96 14.71
N ARG A 180 -2.51 6.91 13.95
CA ARG A 180 -1.48 6.19 13.17
C ARG A 180 -1.67 6.37 11.67
N LEU A 181 -2.55 7.29 11.24
CA LEU A 181 -2.77 7.58 9.83
C LEU A 181 -1.48 8.14 9.19
N LYS A 182 -1.05 7.53 8.10
CA LYS A 182 0.15 7.92 7.34
C LYS A 182 -0.16 8.36 5.92
N CYS A 183 -1.24 7.84 5.32
CA CYS A 183 -1.68 8.19 3.97
C CYS A 183 -3.17 7.88 3.78
N LEU A 184 -3.71 8.40 2.68
CA LEU A 184 -5.08 8.22 2.27
C LEU A 184 -5.10 7.72 0.82
N HIS A 185 -5.95 6.73 0.55
CA HIS A 185 -6.38 6.41 -0.79
C HIS A 185 -7.82 6.86 -0.97
N LEU A 186 -8.07 7.59 -2.05
CA LEU A 186 -9.38 8.10 -2.40
C LEU A 186 -9.75 7.57 -3.78
N HIS A 187 -10.80 6.80 -3.85
CA HIS A 187 -11.44 6.46 -5.11
C HIS A 187 -12.95 6.41 -4.92
N ASP A 188 -13.67 6.75 -5.95
CA ASP A 188 -15.14 6.69 -5.95
C ASP A 188 -15.62 5.28 -6.34
N ASN A 189 -16.77 4.89 -5.80
CA ASN A 189 -17.45 3.63 -6.11
C ASN A 189 -18.91 3.65 -5.65
N LYS A 190 -19.70 2.64 -6.03
CA LYS A 190 -21.12 2.53 -5.68
C LYS A 190 -21.40 1.99 -4.28
N GLY A 191 -20.38 1.69 -3.49
CA GLY A 191 -20.55 1.11 -2.15
C GLY A 191 -21.06 -0.33 -2.16
N VAL A 192 -20.88 -1.06 -3.25
CA VAL A 192 -21.32 -2.46 -3.40
C VAL A 192 -20.18 -3.30 -3.95
N THR A 193 -20.02 -4.49 -3.37
CA THR A 193 -19.13 -5.51 -3.91
C THR A 193 -19.92 -6.41 -4.86
N GLN A 194 -19.41 -6.65 -6.06
CA GLN A 194 -20.01 -7.62 -6.98
C GLN A 194 -19.44 -9.02 -6.71
N PRO A 195 -20.22 -10.09 -6.95
CA PRO A 195 -19.70 -11.45 -6.84
C PRO A 195 -18.49 -11.64 -7.74
N GLY A 196 -17.36 -12.04 -7.16
CA GLY A 196 -16.10 -12.25 -7.87
C GLY A 196 -15.30 -10.98 -8.17
N ASN A 197 -15.79 -9.82 -7.80
CA ASN A 197 -15.08 -8.56 -7.90
C ASN A 197 -14.77 -8.05 -6.48
N ILE A 198 -13.51 -7.80 -6.23
CA ILE A 198 -13.04 -7.41 -4.89
C ILE A 198 -13.27 -5.92 -4.66
N ASP A 199 -13.16 -5.16 -5.71
CA ASP A 199 -13.29 -3.71 -5.68
C ASP A 199 -14.07 -3.27 -6.92
N TYR A 200 -15.23 -2.70 -6.72
CA TYR A 200 -16.02 -2.16 -7.80
C TYR A 200 -15.79 -0.67 -7.90
N ARG A 201 -15.05 -0.28 -8.91
CA ARG A 201 -14.85 1.12 -9.28
C ARG A 201 -15.83 1.49 -10.38
N ASP A 202 -16.48 2.62 -10.24
CA ASP A 202 -17.15 3.26 -11.38
C ASP A 202 -16.04 3.87 -12.24
N ASP A 203 -15.86 3.30 -13.43
CA ASP A 203 -15.02 3.87 -14.48
C ASP A 203 -15.70 5.08 -15.13
#